data_4801c44ef03a3b307467b41fa507f719
#
_entry.id   4801c44ef03a3b307467b41fa507f719
#
_cell.length_a   1.000
_cell.length_b   1.000
_cell.length_c   1.000
_cell.angle_alpha   90.00
_cell.angle_beta   90.00
_cell.angle_gamma   90.00
#
_symmetry.space_group_name_H-M   'P 1'
#
loop_
_entity.id
_entity.type
_entity.pdbx_description
1 polymer ?
#
loop_
_entity_poly.entity_id
_entity_poly.type
_entity_poly.pdbx_seq_one_letter_code
_entity_poly.pdbx_strand_id
1 'polypeptide(L)'
;MGKQKVLFLCTGNSARSQMAEAFVRKYAGDTFEAHSAGLEPKRVNPLTIRVMNEVGIDISNQTSKGIETYLGKMLFQYLITVCDDAEKNCPTVWPGVSTRMHWSFEDPAKFEGTEEQKLAKFREVRDRMEKRIKEWVAEQHVIVEP
;
A
#
# COMPACT_ATOMS: atom_id res chain seq x y z
N MET A 1 -11.59 21.86 -1.52
CA MET A 1 -10.20 21.49 -1.75
C MET A 1 -10.11 19.99 -1.98
N GLY A 2 -9.34 19.57 -2.97
CA GLY A 2 -9.17 18.17 -3.26
C GLY A 2 -8.34 17.45 -2.21
N LYS A 3 -8.51 16.15 -2.14
CA LYS A 3 -7.68 15.31 -1.28
C LYS A 3 -6.27 15.23 -1.83
N GLN A 4 -5.30 15.05 -0.94
CA GLN A 4 -3.94 14.73 -1.35
C GLN A 4 -3.91 13.27 -1.83
N LYS A 5 -3.14 13.00 -2.87
CA LYS A 5 -3.07 11.65 -3.44
C LYS A 5 -1.81 10.94 -2.99
N VAL A 6 -1.95 9.69 -2.59
CA VAL A 6 -0.83 8.83 -2.21
C VAL A 6 -0.88 7.55 -3.02
N LEU A 7 0.28 7.15 -3.53
CA LEU A 7 0.41 5.90 -4.30
C LEU A 7 1.38 4.97 -3.57
N PHE A 8 0.90 3.77 -3.29
CA PHE A 8 1.71 2.71 -2.70
C PHE A 8 2.16 1.74 -3.78
N LEU A 9 3.45 1.45 -3.82
CA LEU A 9 4.03 0.52 -4.80
C LEU A 9 4.62 -0.71 -4.14
N CYS A 10 4.35 -1.87 -4.73
CA CYS A 10 5.09 -3.09 -4.44
C CYS A 10 5.29 -3.85 -5.76
N THR A 11 5.79 -5.08 -5.70
CA THR A 11 6.06 -5.81 -6.93
C THR A 11 4.78 -6.28 -7.60
N GLY A 12 3.96 -7.04 -6.90
CA GLY A 12 2.77 -7.68 -7.50
C GLY A 12 1.46 -6.95 -7.31
N ASN A 13 1.44 -5.92 -6.46
CA ASN A 13 0.19 -5.25 -6.08
C ASN A 13 -0.86 -6.26 -5.60
N SER A 14 -0.41 -7.27 -4.86
CA SER A 14 -1.26 -8.38 -4.44
C SER A 14 -1.49 -8.44 -2.93
N ALA A 15 -0.61 -7.87 -2.12
CA ALA A 15 -0.72 -7.93 -0.67
C ALA A 15 -0.36 -6.59 -0.01
N ARG A 16 0.94 -6.28 0.12
CA ARG A 16 1.42 -5.14 0.90
C ARG A 16 0.82 -3.80 0.49
N SER A 17 0.89 -3.45 -0.78
CA SER A 17 0.35 -2.18 -1.25
C SER A 17 -1.17 -2.15 -1.21
N GLN A 18 -1.83 -3.30 -1.38
CA GLN A 18 -3.29 -3.39 -1.26
C GLN A 18 -3.73 -3.10 0.19
N MET A 19 -3.00 -3.64 1.16
CA MET A 19 -3.26 -3.38 2.57
C MET A 19 -3.07 -1.91 2.90
N ALA A 20 -1.96 -1.31 2.42
CA ALA A 20 -1.67 0.10 2.67
C ALA A 20 -2.76 1.01 2.12
N GLU A 21 -3.19 0.77 0.91
CA GLU A 21 -4.29 1.53 0.29
C GLU A 21 -5.55 1.47 1.15
N ALA A 22 -5.90 0.27 1.60
CA ALA A 22 -7.12 0.05 2.38
C ALA A 22 -7.05 0.74 3.76
N PHE A 23 -5.90 0.67 4.42
CA PHE A 23 -5.75 1.31 5.73
C PHE A 23 -5.78 2.84 5.65
N VAL A 24 -5.18 3.42 4.62
CA VAL A 24 -5.28 4.88 4.44
C VAL A 24 -6.74 5.27 4.23
N ARG A 25 -7.44 4.50 3.41
CA ARG A 25 -8.86 4.76 3.14
C ARG A 25 -9.70 4.68 4.40
N LYS A 26 -9.38 3.73 5.28
CA LYS A 26 -10.07 3.57 6.57
C LYS A 26 -9.77 4.70 7.55
N TYR A 27 -8.50 5.05 7.71
CA TYR A 27 -8.08 5.97 8.78
C TYR A 27 -7.98 7.42 8.35
N ALA A 28 -7.84 7.69 7.07
CA ALA A 28 -7.61 9.05 6.58
C ALA A 28 -8.25 9.29 5.21
N GLY A 29 -9.34 8.58 4.91
CA GLY A 29 -10.02 8.71 3.61
C GLY A 29 -10.57 10.09 3.34
N ASP A 30 -10.78 10.90 4.36
CA ASP A 30 -11.24 12.27 4.18
C ASP A 30 -10.12 13.21 3.73
N THR A 31 -8.87 12.87 4.05
CA THR A 31 -7.70 13.69 3.74
C THR A 31 -6.94 13.20 2.51
N PHE A 32 -6.86 11.88 2.34
CA PHE A 32 -6.07 11.26 1.28
C PHE A 32 -6.92 10.41 0.35
N GLU A 33 -6.58 10.50 -0.92
CA GLU A 33 -7.06 9.58 -1.93
C GLU A 33 -5.95 8.55 -2.14
N ALA A 34 -6.18 7.31 -1.73
CA ALA A 34 -5.16 6.27 -1.77
C ALA A 34 -5.27 5.41 -3.02
N HIS A 35 -4.12 5.11 -3.59
CA HIS A 35 -3.99 4.24 -4.77
C HIS A 35 -2.85 3.27 -4.53
N SER A 36 -2.84 2.17 -5.28
CA SER A 36 -1.73 1.21 -5.24
C SER A 36 -1.47 0.65 -6.63
N ALA A 37 -0.24 0.22 -6.86
CA ALA A 37 0.15 -0.40 -8.13
C ALA A 37 1.35 -1.32 -7.90
N GLY A 38 1.69 -2.10 -8.92
CA GLY A 38 2.83 -2.99 -8.89
C GLY A 38 3.66 -2.90 -10.15
N LEU A 39 4.93 -3.27 -10.05
CA LEU A 39 5.82 -3.32 -11.20
C LEU A 39 5.44 -4.48 -12.12
N GLU A 40 5.01 -5.60 -11.53
CA GLU A 40 4.54 -6.79 -12.24
C GLU A 40 3.23 -7.22 -11.61
N PRO A 41 2.09 -6.59 -11.99
CA PRO A 41 0.82 -6.82 -11.29
C PRO A 41 0.36 -8.27 -11.41
N LYS A 42 -0.08 -8.80 -10.26
CA LYS A 42 -0.68 -10.11 -10.13
C LYS A 42 -2.03 -9.92 -9.47
N ARG A 43 -2.87 -10.96 -9.45
CA ARG A 43 -4.15 -10.87 -8.76
C ARG A 43 -3.97 -10.53 -7.28
N VAL A 44 -4.95 -9.84 -6.70
CA VAL A 44 -4.99 -9.65 -5.25
C VAL A 44 -5.02 -11.04 -4.61
N ASN A 45 -4.08 -11.27 -3.69
CA ASN A 45 -3.95 -12.58 -3.06
C ASN A 45 -5.18 -12.85 -2.18
N PRO A 46 -5.82 -14.03 -2.31
CA PRO A 46 -6.99 -14.36 -1.49
C PRO A 46 -6.73 -14.29 0.01
N LEU A 47 -5.51 -14.59 0.44
CA LEU A 47 -5.16 -14.47 1.86
C LEU A 47 -5.15 -13.01 2.31
N THR A 48 -4.79 -12.09 1.42
CA THR A 48 -4.86 -10.65 1.71
C THR A 48 -6.31 -10.26 1.98
N ILE A 49 -7.22 -10.70 1.12
CA ILE A 49 -8.65 -10.40 1.29
C ILE A 49 -9.13 -10.96 2.62
N ARG A 50 -8.75 -12.18 2.94
CA ARG A 50 -9.18 -12.87 4.16
C ARG A 50 -8.71 -12.15 5.42
N VAL A 51 -7.43 -11.81 5.50
CA VAL A 51 -6.90 -11.17 6.72
C VAL A 51 -7.40 -9.75 6.88
N MET A 52 -7.69 -9.05 5.79
CA MET A 52 -8.30 -7.72 5.88
C MET A 52 -9.75 -7.80 6.36
N ASN A 53 -10.49 -8.80 5.92
CA ASN A 53 -11.85 -9.05 6.45
C ASN A 53 -11.84 -9.28 7.95
N GLU A 54 -10.81 -9.92 8.48
CA GLU A 54 -10.69 -10.17 9.93
C GLU A 54 -10.71 -8.89 10.75
N VAL A 55 -10.25 -7.78 10.17
CA VAL A 55 -10.25 -6.48 10.85
C VAL A 55 -11.31 -5.54 10.31
N GLY A 56 -12.32 -6.11 9.65
CA GLY A 56 -13.49 -5.36 9.22
C GLY A 56 -13.33 -4.55 7.94
N ILE A 57 -12.30 -4.86 7.14
CA ILE A 57 -12.04 -4.14 5.89
C ILE A 57 -12.24 -5.08 4.71
N ASP A 58 -13.25 -4.79 3.89
CA ASP A 58 -13.53 -5.56 2.68
C ASP A 58 -12.77 -4.94 1.50
N ILE A 59 -11.80 -5.69 0.96
CA ILE A 59 -11.03 -5.26 -0.21
C ILE A 59 -11.39 -6.06 -1.46
N SER A 60 -12.49 -6.79 -1.45
CA SER A 60 -12.87 -7.65 -2.58
C SER A 60 -13.08 -6.85 -3.88
N ASN A 61 -13.32 -5.54 -3.78
CA ASN A 61 -13.46 -4.67 -4.94
C ASN A 61 -12.16 -4.03 -5.41
N GLN A 62 -11.06 -4.21 -4.67
CA GLN A 62 -9.76 -3.69 -5.08
C GLN A 62 -9.15 -4.61 -6.14
N THR A 63 -8.41 -4.02 -7.07
CA THR A 63 -7.79 -4.77 -8.18
C THR A 63 -6.29 -4.50 -8.23
N SER A 64 -5.54 -5.46 -8.76
CA SER A 64 -4.13 -5.27 -9.04
C SER A 64 -3.95 -4.43 -10.30
N LYS A 65 -3.02 -3.48 -10.25
CA LYS A 65 -2.78 -2.55 -11.36
C LYS A 65 -1.27 -2.38 -11.55
N GLY A 66 -0.88 -2.14 -12.81
CA GLY A 66 0.50 -1.81 -13.10
C GLY A 66 0.78 -0.32 -12.92
N ILE A 67 2.07 0.04 -12.88
CA ILE A 67 2.47 1.44 -12.71
C ILE A 67 2.01 2.32 -13.88
N GLU A 68 1.85 1.75 -15.07
CA GLU A 68 1.41 2.49 -16.26
C GLU A 68 0.00 3.06 -16.10
N THR A 69 -0.76 2.56 -15.14
CA THR A 69 -2.08 3.13 -14.80
C THR A 69 -1.93 4.57 -14.32
N TYR A 70 -0.83 4.87 -13.65
CA TYR A 70 -0.63 6.15 -12.98
C TYR A 70 0.54 6.98 -13.50
N LEU A 71 1.60 6.32 -13.97
CA LEU A 71 2.84 6.99 -14.34
C LEU A 71 2.58 8.03 -15.43
N GLY A 72 2.88 9.29 -15.11
CA GLY A 72 2.70 10.39 -16.04
C GLY A 72 1.26 10.81 -16.26
N LYS A 73 0.30 10.22 -15.52
CA LYS A 73 -1.13 10.46 -15.73
C LYS A 73 -1.83 11.09 -14.54
N MET A 74 -1.20 11.05 -13.37
CA MET A 74 -1.81 11.55 -12.14
C MET A 74 -0.72 12.14 -11.26
N LEU A 75 -1.06 13.23 -10.57
CA LEU A 75 -0.16 13.89 -9.63
C LEU A 75 -0.31 13.23 -8.26
N PHE A 76 0.82 12.95 -7.61
CA PHE A 76 0.82 12.39 -6.26
C PHE A 76 1.66 13.25 -5.32
N GLN A 77 1.12 13.58 -4.17
CA GLN A 77 1.88 14.22 -3.11
C GLN A 77 2.90 13.24 -2.54
N TYR A 78 2.51 11.97 -2.46
CA TYR A 78 3.37 10.93 -1.87
C TYR A 78 3.42 9.69 -2.75
N LEU A 79 4.63 9.19 -2.99
CA LEU A 79 4.89 7.89 -3.60
C LEU A 79 5.63 7.07 -2.57
N ILE A 80 5.03 5.98 -2.10
CA ILE A 80 5.58 5.17 -1.03
C ILE A 80 5.79 3.75 -1.54
N THR A 81 7.07 3.33 -1.64
CA THR A 81 7.38 1.95 -1.97
C THR A 81 7.33 1.13 -0.68
N VAL A 82 6.68 -0.04 -0.73
CA VAL A 82 6.50 -0.86 0.45
C VAL A 82 7.22 -2.21 0.35
N CYS A 83 8.11 -2.35 -0.61
CA CYS A 83 9.01 -3.49 -0.70
C CYS A 83 10.33 -3.04 -1.33
N ASP A 84 11.40 -3.76 -1.02
CA ASP A 84 12.75 -3.39 -1.49
C ASP A 84 12.88 -3.53 -3.00
N ASP A 85 12.23 -4.52 -3.59
CA ASP A 85 12.26 -4.73 -5.04
C ASP A 85 11.63 -3.54 -5.78
N ALA A 86 10.49 -3.05 -5.30
CA ALA A 86 9.86 -1.88 -5.91
C ALA A 86 10.74 -0.64 -5.75
N GLU A 87 11.43 -0.50 -4.62
CA GLU A 87 12.34 0.62 -4.41
C GLU A 87 13.49 0.62 -5.42
N LYS A 88 14.06 -0.56 -5.67
CA LYS A 88 15.18 -0.71 -6.62
C LYS A 88 14.76 -0.50 -8.07
N ASN A 89 13.57 -0.98 -8.42
CA ASN A 89 13.14 -1.08 -9.82
C ASN A 89 12.10 -0.04 -10.23
N CYS A 90 11.65 0.78 -9.30
CA CYS A 90 10.75 1.89 -9.59
C CYS A 90 11.47 2.93 -10.46
N PRO A 91 10.79 3.54 -11.43
CA PRO A 91 11.41 4.61 -12.21
C PRO A 91 12.03 5.67 -11.32
N THR A 92 13.27 6.04 -11.61
CA THR A 92 14.01 7.07 -10.87
C THR A 92 13.29 8.42 -10.97
N VAL A 93 12.79 8.72 -12.16
CA VAL A 93 12.02 9.93 -12.41
C VAL A 93 10.54 9.53 -12.53
N TRP A 94 9.71 10.10 -11.67
CA TRP A 94 8.25 9.91 -11.75
C TRP A 94 7.62 11.30 -11.77
N PRO A 95 7.17 11.74 -12.95
CA PRO A 95 6.57 13.08 -13.08
C PRO A 95 5.37 13.25 -12.16
N GLY A 96 5.27 14.40 -11.50
CA GLY A 96 4.11 14.73 -10.68
C GLY A 96 4.12 14.15 -9.27
N VAL A 97 5.27 13.64 -8.80
CA VAL A 97 5.41 13.17 -7.42
C VAL A 97 6.19 14.20 -6.61
N SER A 98 5.62 14.64 -5.49
CA SER A 98 6.26 15.64 -4.63
C SER A 98 7.22 15.02 -3.64
N THR A 99 6.84 13.93 -2.98
CA THR A 99 7.66 13.29 -1.94
C THR A 99 7.68 11.79 -2.16
N ARG A 100 8.88 11.20 -2.16
CA ARG A 100 9.05 9.74 -2.22
C ARG A 100 9.52 9.25 -0.87
N MET A 101 8.98 8.09 -0.47
CA MET A 101 9.38 7.42 0.77
C MET A 101 9.47 5.92 0.51
N HIS A 102 10.25 5.24 1.33
CA HIS A 102 10.37 3.79 1.29
C HIS A 102 10.11 3.21 2.67
N TRP A 103 9.15 2.28 2.73
CA TRP A 103 8.86 1.50 3.92
C TRP A 103 9.07 0.03 3.58
N SER A 104 10.05 -0.61 4.22
CA SER A 104 10.36 -2.01 3.92
C SER A 104 9.39 -2.93 4.66
N PHE A 105 8.70 -3.79 3.90
CA PHE A 105 7.82 -4.82 4.45
C PHE A 105 8.14 -6.15 3.79
N GLU A 106 8.19 -7.18 4.61
CA GLU A 106 8.36 -8.55 4.14
C GLU A 106 7.18 -8.97 3.26
N ASP A 107 7.47 -9.75 2.21
CA ASP A 107 6.41 -10.29 1.35
C ASP A 107 5.81 -11.53 2.00
N PRO A 108 4.57 -11.46 2.50
CA PRO A 108 3.96 -12.60 3.17
C PRO A 108 3.66 -13.75 2.20
N ALA A 109 3.53 -13.46 0.91
CA ALA A 109 3.25 -14.49 -0.09
C ALA A 109 4.44 -15.41 -0.36
N LYS A 110 5.66 -14.97 0.00
CA LYS A 110 6.87 -15.78 -0.17
C LYS A 110 7.11 -16.71 1.01
N PHE A 111 6.36 -16.56 2.08
CA PHE A 111 6.52 -17.40 3.26
C PHE A 111 6.06 -18.83 2.94
N GLU A 112 6.89 -19.82 3.27
CA GLU A 112 6.58 -21.22 3.05
C GLU A 112 6.15 -21.86 4.37
N GLY A 113 5.11 -22.71 4.30
CA GLY A 113 4.57 -23.37 5.46
C GLY A 113 3.16 -23.86 5.23
N THR A 114 2.50 -24.26 6.31
CA THR A 114 1.08 -24.65 6.25
C THR A 114 0.20 -23.44 5.97
N GLU A 115 -1.05 -23.68 5.61
CA GLU A 115 -1.99 -22.57 5.41
C GLU A 115 -2.13 -21.71 6.66
N GLU A 116 -2.21 -22.36 7.83
CA GLU A 116 -2.27 -21.64 9.11
C GLU A 116 -1.05 -20.73 9.33
N GLN A 117 0.14 -21.25 9.01
CA GLN A 117 1.37 -20.48 9.16
C GLN A 117 1.42 -19.33 8.16
N LYS A 118 0.94 -19.56 6.94
CA LYS A 118 0.85 -18.49 5.94
C LYS A 118 -0.11 -17.41 6.38
N LEU A 119 -1.26 -17.78 6.91
CA LEU A 119 -2.23 -16.81 7.45
C LEU A 119 -1.63 -16.00 8.58
N ALA A 120 -0.88 -16.65 9.48
CA ALA A 120 -0.21 -15.96 10.57
C ALA A 120 0.77 -14.91 10.03
N LYS A 121 1.50 -15.24 8.97
CA LYS A 121 2.43 -14.30 8.33
C LYS A 121 1.69 -13.13 7.70
N PHE A 122 0.59 -13.38 7.00
CA PHE A 122 -0.22 -12.32 6.42
C PHE A 122 -0.79 -11.40 7.51
N ARG A 123 -1.22 -11.97 8.64
CA ARG A 123 -1.69 -11.18 9.78
C ARG A 123 -0.59 -10.31 10.37
N GLU A 124 0.61 -10.86 10.48
CA GLU A 124 1.76 -10.11 11.00
C GLU A 124 2.07 -8.91 10.12
N VAL A 125 2.14 -9.10 8.80
CA VAL A 125 2.40 -8.01 7.86
C VAL A 125 1.27 -7.00 7.88
N ARG A 126 0.02 -7.48 7.92
CA ARG A 126 -1.16 -6.61 8.04
C ARG A 126 -1.06 -5.70 9.28
N ASP A 127 -0.74 -6.28 10.41
CA ASP A 127 -0.69 -5.51 11.67
C ASP A 127 0.44 -4.50 11.67
N ARG A 128 1.59 -4.85 11.08
CA ARG A 128 2.71 -3.92 10.91
C ARG A 128 2.35 -2.78 9.97
N MET A 129 1.65 -3.10 8.89
CA MET A 129 1.22 -2.09 7.92
C MET A 129 0.23 -1.12 8.57
N GLU A 130 -0.74 -1.66 9.32
CA GLU A 130 -1.71 -0.84 10.01
C GLU A 130 -1.02 0.13 10.96
N LYS A 131 -0.08 -0.36 11.74
CA LYS A 131 0.67 0.47 12.68
C LYS A 131 1.42 1.58 11.95
N ARG A 132 2.11 1.24 10.86
CA ARG A 132 2.88 2.22 10.10
C ARG A 132 1.99 3.28 9.46
N ILE A 133 0.85 2.88 8.94
CA ILE A 133 -0.12 3.81 8.35
C ILE A 133 -0.64 4.77 9.41
N LYS A 134 -1.00 4.27 10.59
CA LYS A 134 -1.47 5.13 11.68
C LYS A 134 -0.41 6.13 12.11
N GLU A 135 0.85 5.70 12.20
CA GLU A 135 1.96 6.58 12.54
C GLU A 135 2.13 7.68 11.50
N TRP A 136 2.10 7.30 10.22
CA TRP A 136 2.25 8.25 9.14
C TRP A 136 1.11 9.26 9.10
N VAL A 137 -0.11 8.80 9.26
CA VAL A 137 -1.29 9.68 9.29
C VAL A 137 -1.19 10.68 10.44
N ALA A 138 -0.76 10.21 11.61
CA ALA A 138 -0.57 11.09 12.77
C ALA A 138 0.52 12.13 12.50
N GLU A 139 1.61 11.75 11.84
CA GLU A 139 2.68 12.67 11.47
C GLU A 139 2.16 13.76 10.53
N GLN A 140 1.36 13.38 9.54
CA GLN A 140 0.79 14.34 8.59
C GLN A 140 -0.17 15.31 9.29
N HIS A 141 -0.97 14.80 10.21
CA HIS A 141 -1.91 15.62 10.96
C HIS A 141 -1.17 16.67 11.80
N VAL A 142 -0.09 16.25 12.47
CA VAL A 142 0.73 17.16 13.28
C VAL A 142 1.41 18.22 12.40
N ILE A 143 1.88 17.84 11.21
CA ILE A 143 2.54 18.77 10.29
C ILE A 143 1.55 19.80 9.73
N VAL A 144 0.32 19.39 9.47
CA VAL A 144 -0.71 20.26 8.87
C VAL A 144 -1.26 21.26 9.88
N GLU A 145 -1.30 20.90 11.15
CA GLU A 145 -1.81 21.80 12.19
C GLU A 145 -0.69 22.69 12.72
N PRO A 146 -0.78 24.02 12.51
CA PRO A 146 0.24 24.94 12.99
C PRO A 146 0.27 25.07 14.51
#